data_4b9054b27c2b1de7b6c79d865ab39c19
#
_entry.id   4b9054b27c2b1de7b6c79d865ab39c19
#
_cell.length_a   1.000
_cell.length_b   1.000
_cell.length_c   1.000
_cell.angle_alpha   90.00
_cell.angle_beta   90.00
_cell.angle_gamma   90.00
#
_symmetry.space_group_name_H-M   'P 1'
#
loop_
_entity.id
_entity.type
_entity.pdbx_description
1 polymer ?
#
loop_
_entity_poly.entity_id
_entity_poly.type
_entity_poly.pdbx_seq_one_letter_code
_entity_poly.pdbx_strand_id
1 'polypeptide(L)'
;IDLVEDDTLEELSDIYEKCGCKVIFISTYDNKGIDIVLKTLEKKTTILAGPSGVGKSSLTNLILPQEVSATGDVSRIGRGRHTTRHSEIFNVSDATYICDTPGFTSLNIPELEKEQIRFYFEEFSEYEGQCRFNGCVHINEPDCRVKEAVEAGLISRRRYTSYVEIYDEVKNKKKY
;
A
#
# COMPACT_ATOMS: atom_id res chain seq x y z
N ILE A 1 5.08 8.77 -11.93
CA ILE A 1 6.51 9.17 -11.88
C ILE A 1 6.80 10.43 -12.69
N ASP A 2 5.92 10.84 -13.57
CA ASP A 2 6.05 12.07 -14.37
C ASP A 2 6.01 13.37 -13.54
N LEU A 3 5.61 13.29 -12.27
CA LEU A 3 5.50 14.42 -11.34
C LEU A 3 6.46 14.34 -10.15
N VAL A 4 7.40 13.38 -10.14
CA VAL A 4 8.23 13.08 -8.96
C VAL A 4 9.70 13.02 -9.38
N GLU A 5 10.58 13.59 -8.56
CA GLU A 5 12.03 13.56 -8.76
C GLU A 5 12.61 12.16 -8.49
N ASP A 6 13.69 11.79 -9.18
CA ASP A 6 14.30 10.47 -9.11
C ASP A 6 14.75 10.09 -7.69
N ASP A 7 15.32 11.02 -6.93
CA ASP A 7 15.74 10.81 -5.53
C ASP A 7 14.57 10.36 -4.64
N THR A 8 13.36 10.89 -4.89
CA THR A 8 12.14 10.49 -4.17
C THR A 8 11.70 9.08 -4.54
N LEU A 9 11.90 8.66 -5.78
CA LEU A 9 11.58 7.30 -6.24
C LEU A 9 12.51 6.28 -5.59
N GLU A 10 13.80 6.58 -5.49
CA GLU A 10 14.77 5.72 -4.82
C GLU A 10 14.45 5.56 -3.33
N GLU A 11 14.12 6.67 -2.64
CA GLU A 11 13.69 6.63 -1.23
C GLU A 11 12.45 5.76 -1.05
N LEU A 12 11.43 5.92 -1.90
CA LEU A 12 10.20 5.13 -1.84
C LEU A 12 10.46 3.65 -2.10
N SER A 13 11.33 3.34 -3.08
CA SER A 13 11.73 1.95 -3.35
C SER A 13 12.36 1.31 -2.12
N ASP A 14 13.36 1.96 -1.55
CA ASP A 14 14.07 1.48 -0.35
C ASP A 14 13.12 1.25 0.84
N ILE A 15 12.18 2.18 1.09
CA ILE A 15 11.22 2.08 2.17
C ILE A 15 10.31 0.85 2.02
N TYR A 16 9.73 0.65 0.83
CA TYR A 16 8.72 -0.39 0.63
C TYR A 16 9.32 -1.75 0.32
N GLU A 17 10.48 -1.82 -0.35
CA GLU A 17 11.17 -3.08 -0.61
C GLU A 17 11.68 -3.71 0.69
N LYS A 18 12.19 -2.90 1.63
CA LYS A 18 12.60 -3.37 2.96
C LYS A 18 11.47 -3.97 3.79
N CYS A 19 10.22 -3.61 3.51
CA CYS A 19 9.06 -4.25 4.15
C CYS A 19 8.40 -5.34 3.29
N GLY A 20 9.12 -5.90 2.32
CA GLY A 20 8.68 -7.03 1.50
C GLY A 20 7.67 -6.66 0.39
N CYS A 21 7.40 -5.38 0.16
CA CYS A 21 6.50 -4.95 -0.89
C CYS A 21 7.22 -4.84 -2.24
N LYS A 22 6.61 -5.36 -3.30
CA LYS A 22 7.08 -5.07 -4.66
C LYS A 22 6.69 -3.66 -5.06
N VAL A 23 7.67 -2.85 -5.43
CA VAL A 23 7.45 -1.48 -5.91
C VAL A 23 7.44 -1.46 -7.43
N ILE A 24 6.46 -0.79 -8.03
CA ILE A 24 6.36 -0.55 -9.47
C ILE A 24 6.01 0.91 -9.68
N PHE A 25 6.90 1.66 -10.28
CA PHE A 25 6.67 3.05 -10.65
C PHE A 25 5.99 3.12 -12.02
N ILE A 26 4.86 3.82 -12.09
CA ILE A 26 4.08 3.95 -13.31
C ILE A 26 3.80 5.40 -13.64
N SER A 27 3.60 5.68 -14.94
CA SER A 27 2.94 6.88 -15.43
C SER A 27 1.80 6.48 -16.35
N THR A 28 0.57 6.87 -15.99
CA THR A 28 -0.60 6.67 -16.85
C THR A 28 -0.63 7.65 -18.01
N TYR A 29 0.13 8.73 -17.94
CA TYR A 29 0.28 9.73 -19.01
C TYR A 29 1.20 9.22 -20.12
N ASP A 30 2.38 8.70 -19.76
CA ASP A 30 3.41 8.21 -20.68
C ASP A 30 3.32 6.70 -20.95
N ASN A 31 2.37 6.00 -20.34
CA ASN A 31 2.26 4.54 -20.36
C ASN A 31 3.50 3.79 -19.82
N LYS A 32 4.34 4.44 -19.01
CA LYS A 32 5.52 3.80 -18.43
C LYS A 32 5.11 2.80 -17.34
N GLY A 33 5.75 1.62 -17.33
CA GLY A 33 5.58 0.59 -16.32
C GLY A 33 4.24 -0.16 -16.36
N ILE A 34 3.35 0.14 -17.30
CA ILE A 34 2.03 -0.49 -17.44
C ILE A 34 2.16 -1.96 -17.83
N ASP A 35 3.12 -2.31 -18.67
CA ASP A 35 3.46 -3.68 -19.05
C ASP A 35 3.86 -4.53 -17.84
N ILE A 36 4.64 -3.95 -16.91
CA ILE A 36 5.04 -4.61 -15.66
C ILE A 36 3.82 -4.84 -14.76
N VAL A 37 2.90 -3.85 -14.69
CA VAL A 37 1.64 -3.99 -13.95
C VAL A 37 0.83 -5.13 -14.55
N LEU A 38 0.56 -5.13 -15.85
CA LEU A 38 -0.21 -6.16 -16.54
C LEU A 38 0.37 -7.56 -16.28
N LYS A 39 1.68 -7.73 -16.40
CA LYS A 39 2.37 -8.99 -16.09
C LYS A 39 2.21 -9.40 -14.62
N THR A 40 2.18 -8.42 -13.70
CA THR A 40 2.02 -8.69 -12.27
C THR A 40 0.60 -9.13 -11.93
N LEU A 41 -0.40 -8.63 -12.67
CA LEU A 41 -1.81 -8.94 -12.52
C LEU A 41 -2.22 -10.27 -13.18
N GLU A 42 -1.42 -10.80 -14.08
CA GLU A 42 -1.75 -11.97 -14.91
C GLU A 42 -2.27 -13.14 -14.07
N LYS A 43 -3.43 -13.69 -14.46
CA LYS A 43 -4.13 -14.82 -13.82
C LYS A 43 -4.44 -14.60 -12.33
N LYS A 44 -4.66 -13.34 -11.92
CA LYS A 44 -5.02 -12.99 -10.55
C LYS A 44 -6.28 -12.15 -10.52
N THR A 45 -6.93 -12.17 -9.36
CA THR A 45 -7.93 -11.15 -8.98
C THR A 45 -7.25 -10.14 -8.07
N THR A 46 -7.17 -8.89 -8.51
CA THR A 46 -6.42 -7.84 -7.81
C THR A 46 -7.35 -6.71 -7.41
N ILE A 47 -7.25 -6.28 -6.17
CA ILE A 47 -8.00 -5.14 -5.64
C ILE A 47 -7.11 -3.90 -5.70
N LEU A 48 -7.61 -2.81 -6.31
CA LEU A 48 -6.96 -1.51 -6.30
C LEU A 48 -7.42 -0.73 -5.07
N ALA A 49 -6.50 -0.42 -4.18
CA ALA A 49 -6.75 0.34 -2.96
C ALA A 49 -5.84 1.57 -2.90
N GLY A 50 -6.35 2.66 -2.33
CA GLY A 50 -5.56 3.89 -2.17
C GLY A 50 -6.42 5.13 -2.02
N PRO A 51 -5.81 6.29 -1.71
CA PRO A 51 -6.50 7.54 -1.50
C PRO A 51 -7.36 7.98 -2.69
N SER A 52 -8.34 8.84 -2.43
CA SER A 52 -9.13 9.45 -3.51
C SER A 52 -8.22 10.31 -4.38
N GLY A 53 -8.38 10.20 -5.71
CA GLY A 53 -7.61 10.99 -6.68
C GLY A 53 -6.20 10.47 -6.99
N VAL A 54 -5.75 9.35 -6.42
CA VAL A 54 -4.40 8.79 -6.65
C VAL A 54 -4.21 8.15 -8.02
N GLY A 55 -5.25 8.07 -8.85
CA GLY A 55 -5.16 7.53 -10.21
C GLY A 55 -5.61 6.08 -10.39
N LYS A 56 -6.29 5.46 -9.39
CA LYS A 56 -6.79 4.07 -9.50
C LYS A 56 -7.65 3.86 -10.75
N SER A 57 -8.67 4.68 -10.91
CA SER A 57 -9.59 4.58 -12.07
C SER A 57 -8.88 4.94 -13.38
N SER A 58 -7.88 5.81 -13.37
CA SER A 58 -7.06 6.09 -14.56
C SER A 58 -6.26 4.86 -14.98
N LEU A 59 -5.66 4.15 -14.01
CA LEU A 59 -4.98 2.89 -14.26
C LEU A 59 -5.94 1.82 -14.75
N THR A 60 -7.11 1.66 -14.11
CA THR A 60 -8.15 0.71 -14.52
C THR A 60 -8.56 0.94 -15.98
N ASN A 61 -8.86 2.18 -16.37
CA ASN A 61 -9.25 2.54 -17.73
C ASN A 61 -8.15 2.23 -18.77
N LEU A 62 -6.89 2.41 -18.37
CA LEU A 62 -5.76 2.18 -19.28
C LEU A 62 -5.52 0.69 -19.56
N ILE A 63 -5.77 -0.16 -18.58
CA ILE A 63 -5.51 -1.60 -18.68
C ILE A 63 -6.71 -2.43 -19.13
N LEU A 64 -7.92 -1.84 -19.13
CA LEU A 64 -9.11 -2.51 -19.65
C LEU A 64 -9.06 -2.62 -21.19
N PRO A 65 -9.53 -3.75 -21.77
CA PRO A 65 -9.69 -3.89 -23.20
C PRO A 65 -10.62 -2.80 -23.77
N GLN A 66 -10.26 -2.23 -24.92
CA GLN A 66 -11.06 -1.17 -25.56
C GLN A 66 -12.51 -1.59 -25.89
N GLU A 67 -12.76 -2.87 -26.10
CA GLU A 67 -14.10 -3.43 -26.36
C GLU A 67 -15.05 -3.27 -25.16
N VAL A 68 -14.53 -3.36 -23.94
CA VAL A 68 -15.31 -3.13 -22.70
C VAL A 68 -15.67 -1.64 -22.58
N SER A 69 -14.81 -0.76 -23.08
CA SER A 69 -15.02 0.68 -23.10
C SER A 69 -16.13 1.11 -24.08
N ALA A 70 -16.39 0.35 -25.14
CA ALA A 70 -17.36 0.68 -26.21
C ALA A 70 -18.81 0.29 -25.88
N THR A 71 -19.05 -0.62 -24.94
CA THR A 71 -20.38 -1.16 -24.60
C THR A 71 -21.21 -0.29 -23.65
N GLY A 72 -20.76 0.91 -23.32
CA GLY A 72 -21.55 1.91 -22.58
C GLY A 72 -21.58 1.72 -21.05
N ASP A 73 -21.27 0.55 -20.54
CA ASP A 73 -21.21 0.31 -19.09
C ASP A 73 -19.97 0.97 -18.45
N VAL A 74 -18.93 1.18 -19.24
CA VAL A 74 -17.68 1.85 -18.83
C VAL A 74 -17.75 3.38 -18.97
N SER A 75 -18.79 3.93 -19.59
CA SER A 75 -18.97 5.40 -19.75
C SER A 75 -19.08 6.16 -18.41
N ARG A 76 -19.23 5.44 -17.31
CA ARG A 76 -19.21 5.98 -15.94
C ARG A 76 -17.81 6.19 -15.39
N ILE A 77 -16.80 5.50 -15.93
CA ILE A 77 -15.40 5.57 -15.48
C ILE A 77 -14.66 6.76 -16.12
N GLY A 78 -15.14 7.24 -17.31
CA GLY A 78 -14.48 8.26 -18.12
C GLY A 78 -14.57 9.72 -17.63
N ARG A 79 -15.06 10.01 -16.43
CA ARG A 79 -15.09 11.36 -15.89
C ARG A 79 -14.18 11.48 -14.67
N GLY A 80 -12.92 11.76 -14.95
CA GLY A 80 -11.97 12.21 -13.91
C GLY A 80 -12.55 13.40 -13.16
N ARG A 81 -13.03 13.17 -11.96
CA ARG A 81 -13.36 14.06 -10.84
C ARG A 81 -14.46 13.54 -9.92
N HIS A 82 -14.96 12.32 -10.08
CA HIS A 82 -15.97 11.77 -9.17
C HIS A 82 -15.46 10.49 -8.54
N THR A 83 -15.41 10.50 -7.23
CA THR A 83 -15.13 9.34 -6.39
C THR A 83 -16.00 8.16 -6.81
N THR A 84 -15.37 7.05 -7.19
CA THR A 84 -16.02 5.75 -7.36
C THR A 84 -16.85 5.47 -6.11
N ARG A 85 -18.16 5.25 -6.26
CA ARG A 85 -19.07 5.05 -5.10
C ARG A 85 -19.28 3.59 -4.76
N HIS A 86 -18.97 2.71 -5.69
CA HIS A 86 -19.16 1.27 -5.56
C HIS A 86 -17.89 0.55 -6.01
N SER A 87 -17.62 -0.62 -5.44
CA SER A 87 -16.57 -1.50 -5.95
C SER A 87 -17.09 -2.22 -7.18
N GLU A 88 -16.30 -2.24 -8.25
CA GLU A 88 -16.64 -2.89 -9.52
C GLU A 88 -15.52 -3.85 -9.91
N ILE A 89 -15.89 -5.02 -10.43
CA ILE A 89 -14.93 -6.04 -10.89
C ILE A 89 -14.94 -6.06 -12.40
N PHE A 90 -13.77 -5.92 -13.00
CA PHE A 90 -13.56 -5.92 -14.44
C PHE A 90 -12.70 -7.11 -14.85
N ASN A 91 -13.06 -7.77 -15.95
CA ASN A 91 -12.19 -8.73 -16.59
C ASN A 91 -11.21 -8.00 -17.50
N VAL A 92 -9.91 -8.20 -17.30
CA VAL A 92 -8.81 -7.59 -18.07
C VAL A 92 -8.39 -8.50 -19.22
N SER A 93 -8.26 -9.78 -18.93
CA SER A 93 -7.89 -10.83 -19.89
C SER A 93 -8.21 -12.20 -19.29
N ASP A 94 -7.80 -13.29 -19.95
CA ASP A 94 -8.02 -14.66 -19.48
C ASP A 94 -7.66 -14.82 -17.99
N ALA A 95 -8.65 -15.17 -17.16
CA ALA A 95 -8.54 -15.35 -15.71
C ALA A 95 -7.88 -14.19 -14.93
N THR A 96 -7.83 -12.98 -15.51
CA THR A 96 -7.27 -11.77 -14.89
C THR A 96 -8.37 -10.77 -14.59
N TYR A 97 -8.54 -10.40 -13.31
CA TYR A 97 -9.59 -9.50 -12.87
C TYR A 97 -9.02 -8.36 -12.03
N ILE A 98 -9.64 -7.17 -12.17
CA ILE A 98 -9.38 -6.01 -11.32
C ILE A 98 -10.66 -5.62 -10.63
N CYS A 99 -10.55 -5.36 -9.32
CA CYS A 99 -11.60 -4.73 -8.53
C CYS A 99 -11.18 -3.28 -8.26
N ASP A 100 -11.84 -2.32 -8.92
CA ASP A 100 -11.70 -0.90 -8.61
C ASP A 100 -12.54 -0.56 -7.39
N THR A 101 -11.95 0.08 -6.40
CA THR A 101 -12.61 0.42 -5.15
C THR A 101 -12.72 1.92 -4.95
N PRO A 102 -13.73 2.40 -4.20
CA PRO A 102 -13.79 3.78 -3.78
C PRO A 102 -12.48 4.20 -3.11
N GLY A 103 -11.96 5.38 -3.50
CA GLY A 103 -10.83 5.97 -2.79
C GLY A 103 -11.22 6.30 -1.34
N PHE A 104 -10.31 6.06 -0.41
CA PHE A 104 -10.51 6.41 0.99
C PHE A 104 -9.72 7.68 1.35
N THR A 105 -10.26 8.44 2.30
CA THR A 105 -9.58 9.60 2.88
C THR A 105 -8.92 9.26 4.22
N SER A 106 -9.43 8.23 4.90
CA SER A 106 -8.88 7.70 6.13
C SER A 106 -9.14 6.18 6.19
N LEU A 107 -8.20 5.46 6.77
CA LEU A 107 -8.37 4.05 7.12
C LEU A 107 -8.62 3.97 8.61
N ASN A 108 -9.70 3.32 9.01
CA ASN A 108 -9.91 2.99 10.40
C ASN A 108 -9.04 1.79 10.75
N ILE A 109 -8.20 1.95 11.77
CA ILE A 109 -7.45 0.82 12.32
C ILE A 109 -8.47 -0.10 13.00
N PRO A 110 -8.49 -1.41 12.64
CA PRO A 110 -9.39 -2.37 13.28
C PRO A 110 -9.13 -2.43 14.80
N GLU A 111 -10.03 -3.08 15.54
CA GLU A 111 -9.82 -3.33 16.95
C GLU A 111 -8.67 -4.31 17.15
N LEU A 112 -7.51 -3.78 17.51
CA LEU A 112 -6.29 -4.53 17.76
C LEU A 112 -5.79 -4.21 19.17
N GLU A 113 -5.19 -5.19 19.81
CA GLU A 113 -4.37 -4.93 20.98
C GLU A 113 -3.06 -4.28 20.53
N LYS A 114 -2.64 -3.22 21.22
CA LYS A 114 -1.43 -2.46 20.85
C LYS A 114 -0.18 -3.33 20.76
N GLU A 115 -0.09 -4.39 21.57
CA GLU A 115 1.00 -5.35 21.56
C GLU A 115 1.07 -6.20 20.30
N GLN A 116 -0.04 -6.26 19.54
CA GLN A 116 -0.12 -7.03 18.28
C GLN A 116 0.35 -6.22 17.07
N ILE A 117 0.38 -4.90 17.16
CA ILE A 117 0.70 -4.03 16.00
C ILE A 117 2.06 -4.35 15.41
N ARG A 118 3.05 -4.69 16.24
CA ARG A 118 4.40 -5.06 15.80
C ARG A 118 4.42 -6.21 14.78
N PHE A 119 3.47 -7.13 14.86
CA PHE A 119 3.39 -8.28 13.95
C PHE A 119 2.84 -7.93 12.56
N TYR A 120 2.31 -6.72 12.37
CA TYR A 120 1.87 -6.21 11.08
C TYR A 120 2.94 -5.39 10.35
N PHE A 121 4.13 -5.27 10.97
CA PHE A 121 5.31 -4.68 10.35
C PHE A 121 6.28 -5.81 10.01
N GLU A 122 6.18 -6.32 8.76
CA GLU A 122 6.93 -7.49 8.30
C GLU A 122 8.43 -7.35 8.52
N GLU A 123 8.95 -6.14 8.34
CA GLU A 123 10.35 -5.79 8.56
C GLU A 123 10.82 -5.96 10.00
N PHE A 124 9.91 -6.12 10.97
CA PHE A 124 10.28 -6.41 12.37
C PHE A 124 10.45 -7.90 12.64
N SER A 125 9.89 -8.76 11.79
CA SER A 125 9.83 -10.21 12.00
C SER A 125 11.20 -10.85 12.24
N GLU A 126 12.22 -10.37 11.52
CA GLU A 126 13.59 -10.84 11.68
C GLU A 126 14.18 -10.56 13.07
N TYR A 127 13.69 -9.52 13.77
CA TYR A 127 14.19 -9.07 15.07
C TYR A 127 13.31 -9.49 16.25
N GLU A 128 12.13 -10.06 15.98
CA GLU A 128 11.21 -10.53 17.02
C GLU A 128 11.86 -11.60 17.89
N GLY A 129 11.66 -11.47 19.21
CA GLY A 129 12.23 -12.38 20.21
C GLY A 129 13.72 -12.21 20.48
N GLN A 130 14.43 -11.30 19.77
CA GLN A 130 15.86 -11.04 19.97
C GLN A 130 16.14 -9.86 20.91
N CYS A 131 15.10 -9.13 21.34
CA CYS A 131 15.23 -8.04 22.29
C CYS A 131 15.56 -8.55 23.69
N ARG A 132 16.17 -7.70 24.52
CA ARG A 132 16.48 -8.03 25.92
C ARG A 132 15.24 -8.43 26.73
N PHE A 133 14.10 -7.80 26.44
CA PHE A 133 12.85 -8.02 27.19
C PHE A 133 11.87 -8.87 26.37
N ASN A 134 11.36 -9.92 27.02
CA ASN A 134 10.26 -10.69 26.44
C ASN A 134 9.02 -9.80 26.29
N GLY A 135 8.36 -9.87 25.11
CA GLY A 135 7.19 -9.04 24.83
C GLY A 135 7.51 -7.57 24.56
N CYS A 136 8.75 -7.25 24.17
CA CYS A 136 9.16 -5.93 23.76
C CYS A 136 8.23 -5.39 22.67
N VAL A 137 7.69 -4.20 22.87
CA VAL A 137 6.86 -3.50 21.87
C VAL A 137 7.66 -2.46 21.07
N HIS A 138 8.98 -2.46 21.20
CA HIS A 138 9.94 -1.67 20.44
C HIS A 138 9.74 -0.13 20.50
N ILE A 139 9.12 0.36 21.58
CA ILE A 139 8.86 1.80 21.78
C ILE A 139 9.88 2.39 22.77
N ASN A 140 9.75 2.03 24.06
CA ASN A 140 10.56 2.62 25.14
C ASN A 140 11.60 1.67 25.72
N GLU A 141 11.56 0.39 25.38
CA GLU A 141 12.44 -0.62 25.95
C GLU A 141 13.89 -0.36 25.55
N PRO A 142 14.84 -0.42 26.50
CA PRO A 142 16.26 -0.38 26.17
C PRO A 142 16.72 -1.71 25.56
N ASP A 143 17.85 -1.68 24.88
CA ASP A 143 18.46 -2.85 24.24
C ASP A 143 17.45 -3.58 23.30
N CYS A 144 16.78 -2.79 22.45
CA CYS A 144 15.77 -3.26 21.51
C CYS A 144 16.38 -3.46 20.12
N ARG A 145 16.34 -4.69 19.62
CA ARG A 145 16.92 -5.05 18.30
C ARG A 145 16.26 -4.34 17.13
N VAL A 146 14.95 -4.10 17.18
CA VAL A 146 14.26 -3.30 16.14
C VAL A 146 14.78 -1.88 16.12
N LYS A 147 14.96 -1.22 17.27
CA LYS A 147 15.50 0.15 17.31
C LYS A 147 16.95 0.21 16.83
N GLU A 148 17.77 -0.78 17.20
CA GLU A 148 19.14 -0.91 16.70
C GLU A 148 19.16 -1.07 15.17
N ALA A 149 18.25 -1.88 14.61
CA ALA A 149 18.11 -2.06 13.17
C ALA A 149 17.67 -0.77 12.45
N VAL A 150 16.79 0.03 13.08
CA VAL A 150 16.42 1.36 12.58
C VAL A 150 17.62 2.32 12.57
N GLU A 151 18.42 2.32 13.64
CA GLU A 151 19.63 3.16 13.73
C GLU A 151 20.69 2.73 12.71
N ALA A 152 20.80 1.43 12.43
CA ALA A 152 21.68 0.88 11.40
C ALA A 152 21.15 1.06 9.96
N GLY A 153 19.94 1.61 9.77
CA GLY A 153 19.31 1.79 8.45
C GLY A 153 18.80 0.51 7.80
N LEU A 154 18.74 -0.61 8.54
CA LEU A 154 18.19 -1.89 8.07
C LEU A 154 16.66 -1.86 8.03
N ILE A 155 16.04 -1.10 8.93
CA ILE A 155 14.61 -0.78 8.91
C ILE A 155 14.47 0.71 8.61
N SER A 156 13.54 1.05 7.71
CA SER A 156 13.26 2.44 7.39
C SER A 156 12.79 3.22 8.62
N ARG A 157 13.43 4.34 8.92
CA ARG A 157 13.02 5.23 10.01
C ARG A 157 11.60 5.75 9.81
N ARG A 158 11.18 6.01 8.58
CA ARG A 158 9.82 6.46 8.23
C ARG A 158 8.79 5.39 8.56
N ARG A 159 9.07 4.12 8.27
CA ARG A 159 8.22 2.99 8.63
C ARG A 159 8.12 2.82 10.15
N TYR A 160 9.25 2.91 10.84
CA TYR A 160 9.26 2.87 12.30
C TYR A 160 8.48 4.03 12.93
N THR A 161 8.56 5.24 12.37
CA THR A 161 7.73 6.38 12.82
C THR A 161 6.24 6.07 12.66
N SER A 162 5.83 5.53 11.51
CA SER A 162 4.44 5.10 11.28
C SER A 162 4.00 4.02 12.28
N TYR A 163 4.89 3.08 12.64
CA TYR A 163 4.62 2.11 13.69
C TYR A 163 4.31 2.77 15.03
N VAL A 164 5.14 3.73 15.45
CA VAL A 164 4.96 4.45 16.72
C VAL A 164 3.64 5.23 16.73
N GLU A 165 3.31 5.92 15.64
CA GLU A 165 2.06 6.67 15.50
C GLU A 165 0.83 5.77 15.60
N ILE A 166 0.83 4.62 14.89
CA ILE A 166 -0.25 3.63 14.95
C ILE A 166 -0.36 3.02 16.34
N TYR A 167 0.75 2.69 16.97
CA TYR A 167 0.77 2.17 18.34
C TYR A 167 0.14 3.16 19.32
N ASP A 168 0.49 4.43 19.24
CA ASP A 168 -0.05 5.47 20.12
C ASP A 168 -1.54 5.73 19.83
N GLU A 169 -1.97 5.68 18.57
CA GLU A 169 -3.39 5.78 18.22
C GLU A 169 -4.20 4.64 18.86
N VAL A 170 -3.77 3.40 18.70
CA VAL A 170 -4.46 2.23 19.26
C VAL A 170 -4.44 2.25 20.80
N LYS A 171 -3.31 2.61 21.41
CA LYS A 171 -3.16 2.77 22.85
C LYS A 171 -4.13 3.78 23.44
N ASN A 172 -4.37 4.88 22.74
CA ASN A 172 -5.21 5.98 23.18
C ASN A 172 -6.68 5.81 22.78
N LYS A 173 -7.01 4.84 21.92
CA LYS A 173 -8.38 4.53 21.53
C LYS A 173 -9.16 4.05 22.73
N LYS A 174 -10.18 4.81 23.14
CA LYS A 174 -11.04 4.41 24.27
C LYS A 174 -11.78 3.13 23.87
N LYS A 175 -11.62 2.06 24.65
CA LYS A 175 -12.50 0.89 24.58
C LYS A 175 -13.86 1.33 25.16
N TYR A 176 -14.88 1.42 24.32
CA TYR A 176 -16.28 1.59 24.75
C TYR A 176 -16.93 0.24 24.91
#